data_a628321b4b254a0a2924688de3970c70
#
_entry.id   a628321b4b254a0a2924688de3970c70
#
_cell.length_a   1.000
_cell.length_b   1.000
_cell.length_c   1.000
_cell.angle_alpha   90.00
_cell.angle_beta   90.00
_cell.angle_gamma   90.00
#
_symmetry.space_group_name_H-M   'P 1'
#
loop_
_entity.id
_entity.type
_entity.pdbx_description
1 polymer ?
#
loop_
_entity_poly.entity_id
_entity_poly.type
_entity_poly.pdbx_seq_one_letter_code
_entity_poly.pdbx_strand_id
1 'polypeptide(L)' 'MKNGLEDINKIIEYSREALSTNGILFLENGTGQSKDISALLELNDFTDIRVHIDYNGHDRFTSSRKNNG' A
#
# COMPACT_ATOMS: atom_id res chain seq x y z
N MET A 1 -16.77 -8.90 10.97
CA MET A 1 -15.74 -9.50 10.15
C MET A 1 -14.73 -8.48 9.65
N LYS A 2 -13.51 -8.86 9.62
CA LYS A 2 -12.46 -7.93 9.22
C LYS A 2 -12.44 -7.77 7.71
N ASN A 3 -12.11 -6.59 7.27
CA ASN A 3 -12.03 -6.28 5.84
C ASN A 3 -10.60 -6.43 5.29
N GLY A 4 -9.68 -6.99 6.07
CA GLY A 4 -8.32 -7.18 5.63
C GLY A 4 -7.41 -5.99 5.86
N LEU A 5 -7.95 -4.82 6.21
CA LEU A 5 -7.13 -3.63 6.38
C LEU A 5 -6.22 -3.71 7.59
N GLU A 6 -6.62 -4.44 8.62
CA GLU A 6 -5.75 -4.60 9.79
C GLU A 6 -4.47 -5.33 9.42
N ASP A 7 -4.60 -6.38 8.62
CA ASP A 7 -3.43 -7.14 8.19
C ASP A 7 -2.56 -6.31 7.26
N ILE A 8 -3.19 -5.57 6.35
CA ILE A 8 -2.47 -4.70 5.44
C ILE A 8 -1.72 -3.62 6.22
N ASN A 9 -2.36 -3.05 7.23
CA ASN A 9 -1.71 -2.03 8.05
C ASN A 9 -0.48 -2.59 8.74
N LYS A 10 -0.55 -3.81 9.25
CA LYS A 10 0.60 -4.46 9.89
C LYS A 10 1.74 -4.67 8.90
N ILE A 11 1.39 -5.09 7.68
CA ILE A 11 2.39 -5.28 6.64
C ILE A 11 3.07 -3.96 6.31
N ILE A 12 2.30 -2.89 6.20
CA ILE A 12 2.85 -1.57 5.91
C ILE A 12 3.77 -1.10 7.03
N GLU A 13 3.35 -1.28 8.27
CA GLU A 13 4.16 -0.88 9.41
C GLU A 13 5.47 -1.67 9.46
N TYR A 14 5.39 -2.97 9.21
CA TYR A 14 6.58 -3.80 9.17
C TYR A 14 7.51 -3.35 8.03
N SER A 15 6.94 -3.10 6.87
CA SER A 15 7.71 -2.69 5.70
C SER A 15 8.38 -1.35 5.90
N ARG A 16 7.71 -0.45 6.62
CA ARG A 16 8.28 0.86 6.91
C ARG A 16 9.62 0.72 7.62
N GLU A 17 9.74 -0.28 8.48
CA GLU A 17 10.96 -0.51 9.24
C GLU A 17 11.96 -1.38 8.49
N ALA A 18 11.46 -2.32 7.70
CA ALA A 18 12.31 -3.31 7.05
C ALA A 18 12.92 -2.81 5.74
N LEU A 19 12.19 -1.95 5.02
CA LEU A 19 12.65 -1.48 3.72
C LEU A 19 13.69 -0.39 3.86
N SER A 20 14.66 -0.43 2.96
CA SER A 20 15.62 0.66 2.83
C SER A 20 14.93 1.88 2.22
N THR A 21 15.55 3.03 2.38
CA THR A 21 15.12 4.25 1.70
C THR A 21 14.97 3.97 0.21
N ASN A 22 13.86 4.41 -0.38
CA ASN A 22 13.49 4.18 -1.77
C ASN A 22 13.12 2.74 -2.09
N GLY A 23 12.99 1.89 -1.07
CA GLY A 23 12.46 0.55 -1.29
C GLY A 23 11.02 0.61 -1.75
N ILE A 24 10.62 -0.36 -2.58
CA ILE A 24 9.28 -0.39 -3.17
C ILE A 24 8.45 -1.44 -2.46
N LEU A 25 7.23 -1.05 -2.09
CA LEU A 25 6.27 -1.96 -1.52
C LEU A 25 5.12 -2.13 -2.49
N PHE A 26 4.80 -3.38 -2.80
CA PHE A 26 3.73 -3.73 -3.72
C PHE A 26 2.67 -4.50 -2.95
N LEU A 27 1.44 -3.98 -2.94
CA LEU A 27 0.35 -4.61 -2.20
C LEU A 27 -0.79 -4.97 -3.14
N GLU A 28 -1.36 -6.15 -2.93
CA GLU A 28 -2.55 -6.54 -3.66
C GLU A 28 -3.77 -5.93 -2.98
N ASN A 29 -4.63 -5.30 -3.77
CA ASN A 29 -5.82 -4.65 -3.25
C ASN A 29 -6.98 -5.61 -3.12
N GLY A 30 -7.73 -5.47 -2.04
CA GLY A 30 -9.07 -6.02 -2.02
C GLY A 30 -10.01 -5.06 -2.77
N THR A 31 -11.18 -5.56 -3.13
CA THR A 31 -12.16 -4.75 -3.84
C THR A 31 -12.52 -3.51 -3.03
N GLY A 32 -12.38 -2.35 -3.65
CA GLY A 32 -12.74 -1.09 -3.04
C GLY A 32 -11.80 -0.60 -1.96
N GLN A 33 -10.61 -1.19 -1.84
CA GLN A 33 -9.69 -0.84 -0.76
C GLN A 33 -8.56 0.09 -1.16
N SER A 34 -8.48 0.49 -2.43
CA SER A 34 -7.32 1.26 -2.89
C SER A 34 -7.16 2.58 -2.16
N LYS A 35 -8.27 3.27 -1.86
CA LYS A 35 -8.19 4.54 -1.15
C LYS A 35 -7.68 4.35 0.27
N ASP A 36 -8.18 3.33 0.94
CA ASP A 36 -7.78 3.06 2.32
C ASP A 36 -6.31 2.66 2.38
N ILE A 37 -5.88 1.83 1.43
CA ILE A 37 -4.49 1.41 1.36
C ILE A 37 -3.58 2.61 1.10
N SER A 38 -3.98 3.48 0.18
CA SER A 38 -3.20 4.68 -0.12
C SER A 38 -3.07 5.57 1.11
N ALA A 39 -4.15 5.74 1.86
CA ALA A 39 -4.11 6.55 3.07
C ALA A 39 -3.18 5.95 4.11
N LEU A 40 -3.21 4.63 4.28
CA LEU A 40 -2.33 3.95 5.22
C LEU A 40 -0.87 4.10 4.82
N LEU A 41 -0.59 4.03 3.51
CA LEU A 41 0.77 4.21 3.02
C LEU A 41 1.27 5.62 3.30
N GLU A 42 0.43 6.63 3.07
CA GLU A 42 0.82 8.01 3.35
C GLU A 42 1.10 8.21 4.84
N LEU A 43 0.28 7.61 5.69
CA LEU A 43 0.48 7.73 7.13
C LEU A 43 1.78 7.09 7.60
N ASN A 44 2.32 6.17 6.82
CA ASN A 44 3.53 5.46 7.17
C ASN A 44 4.74 5.91 6.34
N ASP A 45 4.70 7.13 5.84
CA ASP A 45 5.83 7.77 5.15
C ASP A 45 6.18 7.12 3.81
N PHE A 46 5.20 6.56 3.14
CA PHE A 46 5.40 6.08 1.77
C PHE A 46 4.98 7.16 0.79
N THR A 47 5.66 7.23 -0.34
CA THR A 47 5.39 8.21 -1.40
C THR A 47 5.28 7.48 -2.74
N ASP A 48 5.04 8.25 -3.79
CA ASP A 48 4.88 7.70 -5.16
C ASP A 48 3.86 6.58 -5.18
N ILE A 49 2.75 6.82 -4.50
CA ILE A 49 1.70 5.82 -4.37
C ILE A 49 0.93 5.75 -5.69
N ARG A 50 0.85 4.55 -6.27
CA ARG A 50 0.18 4.34 -7.55
C ARG A 50 -0.74 3.14 -7.46
N VAL A 51 -1.95 3.31 -7.97
CA VAL A 51 -2.92 2.22 -8.04
C VAL A 51 -2.88 1.68 -9.45
N HIS A 52 -2.68 0.36 -9.57
CA HIS A 52 -2.59 -0.31 -10.87
C HIS A 52 -3.91 -0.98 -11.18
N ILE A 53 -4.46 -0.66 -12.34
CA ILE A 53 -5.79 -1.06 -12.75
C ILE A 53 -5.69 -2.08 -13.89
N ASP A 54 -6.52 -3.12 -13.83
CA ASP A 54 -6.49 -4.16 -14.85
C ASP A 54 -7.38 -3.77 -16.05
N TYR A 55 -7.51 -4.69 -17.01
CA TYR A 55 -8.30 -4.46 -18.22
C TYR A 55 -9.74 -4.11 -17.94
N ASN A 56 -10.28 -4.61 -16.84
CA ASN A 56 -11.68 -4.42 -16.51
C ASN A 56 -11.91 -3.19 -15.66
N GLY A 57 -10.87 -2.40 -15.43
CA GLY A 57 -10.98 -1.21 -14.62
C GLY A 57 -10.96 -1.47 -13.13
N HIS A 58 -10.54 -2.66 -12.72
CA HIS A 58 -10.48 -3.01 -11.30
C HIS A 58 -9.11 -2.71 -10.72
N ASP A 59 -9.09 -2.11 -9.53
CA ASP A 59 -7.86 -1.89 -8.80
C ASP A 59 -7.28 -3.24 -8.41
N ARG A 60 -6.05 -3.51 -8.82
CA ARG A 60 -5.40 -4.79 -8.51
C ARG A 60 -4.28 -4.66 -7.52
N PHE A 61 -3.42 -3.67 -7.70
CA PHE A 61 -2.24 -3.51 -6.88
C PHE A 61 -2.04 -2.05 -6.54
N THR A 62 -1.43 -1.80 -5.41
CA THR A 62 -0.96 -0.47 -5.06
C THR A 62 0.53 -0.56 -4.82
N SER A 63 1.30 0.24 -5.52
CA SER A 63 2.74 0.32 -5.31
C SER A 63 3.08 1.63 -4.65
N SER A 64 4.18 1.63 -3.93
CA SER A 64 4.63 2.83 -3.24
C SER A 64 6.12 2.72 -2.99
N ARG A 65 6.72 3.86 -2.68
CA ARG A 65 8.14 3.93 -2.38
C ARG A 65 8.30 4.41 -0.95
N LYS A 66 9.19 3.78 -0.21
CA LYS A 66 9.46 4.23 1.14
C LYS A 66 10.20 5.55 1.08
N ASN A 67 9.62 6.55 1.71
CA ASN A 67 10.27 7.84 1.83
C ASN A 67 11.34 7.75 2.91
N ASN A 68 12.34 8.58 2.76
CA ASN A 68 13.38 8.67 3.78
C ASN A 68 12.85 9.49 4.93
N GLY A 69 12.33 8.82 5.90
CA GLY A 69 11.78 9.49 7.06
C GLY A 69 12.82 10.07 7.98
#